data_b1974c2ab717fabf0e621e055122b4cb
#
_entry.id   b1974c2ab717fabf0e621e055122b4cb
#
_cell.length_a   1.000
_cell.length_b   1.000
_cell.length_c   1.000
_cell.angle_alpha   90.00
_cell.angle_beta   90.00
_cell.angle_gamma   90.00
#
_symmetry.space_group_name_H-M   'P 1'
#
loop_
_entity.id
_entity.type
_entity.pdbx_description
1 polymer ?
#
loop_
_entity_poly.entity_id
_entity_poly.type
_entity_poly.pdbx_seq_one_letter_code
_entity_poly.pdbx_strand_id
1 'polypeptide(L)'
;MSSVDQKVPKVITDVTVEWMRQAMNSAFPEGDLNSIEIETSVGDLGYMGSIGRVLLSYTDPTEDLPSSVIIKFPAADEAVSKDGNQIGAYETETLFYRRFANSGVGRAPRHYFSVCEPSSEEFVLIVEDLKGLRFVSQTEGASMKDCRTVIKALAKIHGAFWESDEVASAGLGDIKDWENSFIPLINKGANDLKTNFGHLVDTRFMQSWEQGINAYAHAVNGLSSGPCTLMHGDAHIRNVAFEDGHEHPVRYYDWQLCARGPAAYDVLFFLATSMNVSDQNLYMDNLLQLYVDELNSYGASYSLAQLEQDLRLAGVSFWGYLGFLGNIFPPDEATFELVRASAPRYTNLVERFDSYSVLENLGR
;
A
#
# COMPACT_ATOMS: atom_id res chain seq x y z
N MET A 1 -9.89 11.02 -23.22
CA MET A 1 -9.22 9.71 -23.39
C MET A 1 -8.49 9.77 -24.71
N SER A 2 -7.16 9.97 -24.70
CA SER A 2 -6.36 9.81 -25.92
C SER A 2 -6.18 8.30 -26.12
N SER A 3 -6.78 7.74 -27.15
CA SER A 3 -6.54 6.36 -27.55
C SER A 3 -5.08 6.29 -28.06
N VAL A 4 -4.25 5.51 -27.36
CA VAL A 4 -3.00 5.05 -27.95
C VAL A 4 -3.39 4.04 -29.02
N ASP A 5 -3.13 4.37 -30.31
CA ASP A 5 -3.50 3.50 -31.44
C ASP A 5 -2.66 2.22 -31.52
N GLN A 6 -1.62 2.10 -30.67
CA GLN A 6 -0.74 0.95 -30.62
C GLN A 6 -1.17 -0.03 -29.53
N LYS A 7 -0.84 -1.31 -29.73
CA LYS A 7 -1.07 -2.37 -28.74
C LYS A 7 -0.41 -2.02 -27.42
N VAL A 8 -1.13 -2.17 -26.30
CA VAL A 8 -0.63 -1.95 -24.97
C VAL A 8 0.52 -2.95 -24.68
N PRO A 9 1.71 -2.49 -24.25
CA PRO A 9 2.80 -3.39 -23.88
C PRO A 9 2.40 -4.22 -22.66
N LYS A 10 2.82 -5.49 -22.64
CA LYS A 10 2.53 -6.41 -21.54
C LYS A 10 3.69 -6.54 -20.56
N VAL A 11 4.90 -6.24 -21.02
CA VAL A 11 6.13 -6.27 -20.22
C VAL A 11 7.02 -5.09 -20.62
N ILE A 12 7.99 -4.77 -19.78
CA ILE A 12 8.85 -3.60 -19.99
C ILE A 12 9.63 -3.65 -21.33
N THR A 13 10.00 -4.85 -21.79
CA THR A 13 10.73 -5.05 -23.06
C THR A 13 9.88 -4.79 -24.31
N ASP A 14 8.56 -4.73 -24.17
CA ASP A 14 7.65 -4.39 -25.29
C ASP A 14 7.51 -2.87 -25.48
N VAL A 15 8.05 -2.08 -24.56
CA VAL A 15 7.95 -0.62 -24.61
C VAL A 15 8.86 -0.08 -25.72
N THR A 16 8.26 0.60 -26.70
CA THR A 16 8.96 1.27 -27.78
C THR A 16 8.97 2.79 -27.60
N VAL A 17 9.88 3.48 -28.29
CA VAL A 17 9.91 4.95 -28.26
C VAL A 17 8.62 5.55 -28.83
N GLU A 18 8.05 4.93 -29.86
CA GLU A 18 6.80 5.37 -30.49
C GLU A 18 5.62 5.26 -29.54
N TRP A 19 5.52 4.12 -28.84
CA TRP A 19 4.49 3.91 -27.82
C TRP A 19 4.64 4.89 -26.65
N MET A 20 5.88 5.06 -26.16
CA MET A 20 6.17 5.99 -25.06
C MET A 20 5.84 7.42 -25.45
N ARG A 21 6.16 7.84 -26.67
CA ARG A 21 5.81 9.16 -27.21
C ARG A 21 4.30 9.41 -27.16
N GLN A 22 3.50 8.44 -27.59
CA GLN A 22 2.04 8.54 -27.54
C GLN A 22 1.51 8.57 -26.10
N ALA A 23 2.01 7.69 -25.23
CA ALA A 23 1.60 7.61 -23.84
C ALA A 23 1.91 8.92 -23.08
N MET A 24 3.06 9.54 -23.32
CA MET A 24 3.48 10.76 -22.65
C MET A 24 2.90 12.04 -23.26
N ASN A 25 2.35 11.98 -24.48
CA ASN A 25 1.87 13.17 -25.21
C ASN A 25 0.79 13.95 -24.47
N SER A 26 -0.08 13.30 -23.71
CA SER A 26 -1.13 14.00 -22.94
C SER A 26 -0.58 14.78 -21.76
N ALA A 27 0.53 14.33 -21.17
CA ALA A 27 1.19 14.99 -20.05
C ALA A 27 2.20 16.05 -20.54
N PHE A 28 2.82 15.82 -21.68
CA PHE A 28 3.87 16.68 -22.27
C PHE A 28 3.71 16.81 -23.78
N PRO A 29 2.73 17.58 -24.27
CA PRO A 29 2.44 17.71 -25.70
C PRO A 29 3.58 18.35 -26.50
N GLU A 30 4.40 19.19 -25.86
CA GLU A 30 5.56 19.84 -26.50
C GLU A 30 6.85 19.03 -26.37
N GLY A 31 6.80 17.87 -25.69
CA GLY A 31 7.97 17.02 -25.46
C GLY A 31 8.28 16.15 -26.68
N ASP A 32 9.29 16.51 -27.49
CA ASP A 32 9.76 15.68 -28.59
C ASP A 32 10.71 14.59 -28.07
N LEU A 33 10.13 13.44 -27.66
CA LEU A 33 10.87 12.29 -27.17
C LEU A 33 11.66 11.65 -28.29
N ASN A 34 13.00 11.68 -28.19
CA ASN A 34 13.91 11.17 -29.20
C ASN A 34 14.22 9.67 -29.02
N SER A 35 14.59 9.26 -27.81
CA SER A 35 14.93 7.87 -27.50
C SER A 35 14.58 7.49 -26.07
N ILE A 36 14.54 6.20 -25.80
CA ILE A 36 14.37 5.61 -24.48
C ILE A 36 15.47 4.60 -24.19
N GLU A 37 15.80 4.43 -22.90
CA GLU A 37 16.64 3.35 -22.41
C GLU A 37 15.92 2.66 -21.24
N ILE A 38 15.91 1.33 -21.21
CA ILE A 38 15.17 0.53 -20.22
C ILE A 38 16.15 0.01 -19.17
N GLU A 39 15.90 0.36 -17.90
CA GLU A 39 16.56 -0.23 -16.73
C GLU A 39 15.61 -1.26 -16.10
N THR A 40 15.94 -2.56 -16.22
CA THR A 40 15.08 -3.65 -15.71
C THR A 40 15.28 -3.94 -14.22
N SER A 41 16.40 -3.53 -13.62
CA SER A 41 16.69 -3.72 -12.20
C SER A 41 16.35 -2.47 -11.40
N VAL A 42 15.09 -2.30 -11.05
CA VAL A 42 14.61 -1.16 -10.25
C VAL A 42 14.25 -1.66 -8.85
N GLY A 43 15.24 -1.73 -7.96
CA GLY A 43 15.03 -1.98 -6.54
C GLY A 43 14.32 -3.31 -6.20
N ASP A 44 13.83 -3.42 -4.97
CA ASP A 44 12.96 -4.52 -4.54
C ASP A 44 11.65 -4.46 -5.32
N LEU A 45 11.45 -5.42 -6.20
CA LEU A 45 10.25 -5.58 -7.01
C LEU A 45 9.04 -5.78 -6.08
N GLY A 46 7.96 -5.02 -6.31
CA GLY A 46 6.69 -5.27 -5.64
C GLY A 46 6.22 -6.69 -5.96
N TYR A 47 5.68 -7.40 -4.95
CA TYR A 47 5.23 -8.79 -5.15
C TYR A 47 4.08 -8.91 -6.17
N MET A 48 3.23 -7.89 -6.29
CA MET A 48 2.00 -7.93 -7.11
C MET A 48 2.11 -7.16 -8.44
N GLY A 49 3.31 -6.74 -8.85
CA GLY A 49 3.52 -6.03 -10.12
C GLY A 49 4.96 -6.14 -10.61
N SER A 50 5.13 -6.06 -11.92
CA SER A 50 6.43 -5.87 -12.56
C SER A 50 6.68 -4.40 -12.79
N ILE A 51 7.86 -3.92 -12.40
CA ILE A 51 8.24 -2.51 -12.45
C ILE A 51 9.50 -2.36 -13.30
N GLY A 52 9.53 -1.34 -14.15
CA GLY A 52 10.73 -0.95 -14.88
C GLY A 52 10.91 0.57 -14.89
N ARG A 53 12.16 1.02 -14.92
CA ARG A 53 12.51 2.41 -15.15
C ARG A 53 12.81 2.61 -16.62
N VAL A 54 12.26 3.69 -17.18
CA VAL A 54 12.58 4.12 -18.53
C VAL A 54 13.23 5.49 -18.45
N LEU A 55 14.47 5.58 -18.94
CA LEU A 55 15.17 6.84 -19.12
C LEU A 55 14.67 7.47 -20.41
N LEU A 56 14.40 8.77 -20.38
CA LEU A 56 13.81 9.53 -21.48
C LEU A 56 14.81 10.58 -21.99
N SER A 57 15.03 10.60 -23.30
CA SER A 57 15.86 11.61 -23.95
C SER A 57 15.02 12.38 -24.97
N TYR A 58 15.01 13.72 -24.83
CA TYR A 58 14.24 14.63 -25.69
C TYR A 58 15.17 15.39 -26.63
N THR A 59 14.66 15.81 -27.79
CA THR A 59 15.39 16.63 -28.72
C THR A 59 15.77 17.98 -28.10
N ASP A 60 14.81 18.62 -27.43
CA ASP A 60 14.97 19.89 -26.70
C ASP A 60 14.55 19.69 -25.24
N PRO A 61 15.44 19.22 -24.34
CA PRO A 61 15.10 18.98 -22.96
C PRO A 61 14.85 20.29 -22.19
N THR A 62 13.78 20.33 -21.39
CA THR A 62 13.45 21.41 -20.45
C THR A 62 13.38 20.86 -19.04
N GLU A 63 13.40 21.75 -18.02
CA GLU A 63 13.31 21.34 -16.62
C GLU A 63 11.96 20.66 -16.27
N ASP A 64 10.91 20.95 -17.03
CA ASP A 64 9.58 20.37 -16.81
C ASP A 64 9.43 18.96 -17.36
N LEU A 65 10.33 18.53 -18.26
CA LEU A 65 10.30 17.21 -18.86
C LEU A 65 11.01 16.18 -17.97
N PRO A 66 10.37 15.05 -17.64
CA PRO A 66 11.00 14.03 -16.81
C PRO A 66 12.14 13.33 -17.57
N SER A 67 13.31 13.21 -16.93
CA SER A 67 14.43 12.44 -17.48
C SER A 67 14.26 10.92 -17.30
N SER A 68 13.34 10.50 -16.43
CA SER A 68 12.98 9.09 -16.23
C SER A 68 11.55 8.96 -15.72
N VAL A 69 10.95 7.81 -15.96
CA VAL A 69 9.64 7.43 -15.44
C VAL A 69 9.68 5.99 -14.93
N ILE A 70 8.73 5.66 -14.05
CA ILE A 70 8.46 4.29 -13.66
C ILE A 70 7.25 3.80 -14.44
N ILE A 71 7.39 2.58 -15.01
CA ILE A 71 6.27 1.87 -15.63
C ILE A 71 5.98 0.62 -14.81
N LYS A 72 4.70 0.43 -14.50
CA LYS A 72 4.18 -0.72 -13.78
C LYS A 72 3.30 -1.56 -14.69
N PHE A 73 3.49 -2.88 -14.63
CA PHE A 73 2.75 -3.91 -15.36
C PHE A 73 2.17 -4.92 -14.36
N PRO A 74 1.27 -5.82 -14.79
CA PRO A 74 0.86 -6.95 -13.96
C PRO A 74 2.08 -7.76 -13.49
N ALA A 75 1.92 -8.52 -12.41
CA ALA A 75 2.98 -9.43 -11.95
C ALA A 75 3.41 -10.38 -13.07
N ALA A 76 4.72 -10.67 -13.14
CA ALA A 76 5.27 -11.59 -14.14
C ALA A 76 4.81 -13.04 -13.88
N ASP A 77 4.57 -13.41 -12.64
CA ASP A 77 3.96 -14.69 -12.27
C ASP A 77 2.45 -14.63 -12.55
N GLU A 78 1.96 -15.56 -13.37
CA GLU A 78 0.55 -15.60 -13.81
C GLU A 78 -0.42 -15.83 -12.65
N ALA A 79 -0.04 -16.62 -11.64
CA ALA A 79 -0.89 -16.89 -10.49
C ALA A 79 -1.02 -15.63 -9.61
N VAL A 80 0.09 -14.93 -9.37
CA VAL A 80 0.11 -13.66 -8.63
C VAL A 80 -0.66 -12.58 -9.40
N SER A 81 -0.52 -12.52 -10.72
CA SER A 81 -1.28 -11.59 -11.57
C SER A 81 -2.78 -11.84 -11.49
N LYS A 82 -3.21 -13.09 -11.51
CA LYS A 82 -4.62 -13.46 -11.32
C LYS A 82 -5.14 -13.11 -9.93
N ASP A 83 -4.35 -13.36 -8.88
CA ASP A 83 -4.70 -12.98 -7.50
C ASP A 83 -4.84 -11.44 -7.41
N GLY A 84 -3.95 -10.66 -8.05
CA GLY A 84 -4.03 -9.21 -8.16
C GLY A 84 -5.30 -8.70 -8.86
N ASN A 85 -5.66 -9.32 -9.98
CA ASN A 85 -6.93 -9.02 -10.68
C ASN A 85 -8.15 -9.38 -9.81
N GLN A 86 -8.12 -10.51 -9.10
CA GLN A 86 -9.22 -10.95 -8.23
C GLN A 86 -9.53 -9.93 -7.13
N ILE A 87 -8.52 -9.32 -6.53
CA ILE A 87 -8.71 -8.27 -5.51
C ILE A 87 -8.89 -6.87 -6.11
N GLY A 88 -8.84 -6.74 -7.44
CA GLY A 88 -8.98 -5.45 -8.12
C GLY A 88 -7.79 -4.50 -7.96
N ALA A 89 -6.59 -5.02 -7.65
CA ALA A 89 -5.42 -4.21 -7.33
C ALA A 89 -5.04 -3.23 -8.45
N TYR A 90 -5.02 -3.68 -9.71
CA TYR A 90 -4.64 -2.85 -10.86
C TYR A 90 -5.69 -1.78 -11.19
N GLU A 91 -6.97 -2.15 -11.07
CA GLU A 91 -8.08 -1.21 -11.29
C GLU A 91 -8.08 -0.13 -10.20
N THR A 92 -7.93 -0.53 -8.94
CA THR A 92 -7.87 0.35 -7.77
C THR A 92 -6.71 1.34 -7.89
N GLU A 93 -5.51 0.87 -8.23
CA GLU A 93 -4.34 1.75 -8.39
C GLU A 93 -4.54 2.74 -9.55
N THR A 94 -5.06 2.27 -10.68
CA THR A 94 -5.38 3.13 -11.82
C THR A 94 -6.40 4.20 -11.45
N LEU A 95 -7.45 3.82 -10.73
CA LEU A 95 -8.49 4.72 -10.29
C LEU A 95 -7.96 5.79 -9.32
N PHE A 96 -7.11 5.37 -8.35
CA PHE A 96 -6.44 6.29 -7.44
C PHE A 96 -5.63 7.34 -8.21
N TYR A 97 -4.74 6.92 -9.10
CA TYR A 97 -3.90 7.84 -9.84
C TYR A 97 -4.67 8.80 -10.74
N ARG A 98 -5.76 8.35 -11.34
CA ARG A 98 -6.62 9.20 -12.18
C ARG A 98 -7.42 10.22 -11.38
N ARG A 99 -7.84 9.90 -10.15
CA ARG A 99 -8.76 10.73 -9.38
C ARG A 99 -8.07 11.52 -8.27
N PHE A 100 -7.17 10.90 -7.53
CA PHE A 100 -6.66 11.43 -6.26
C PHE A 100 -5.20 11.88 -6.29
N ALA A 101 -4.36 11.33 -7.15
CA ALA A 101 -2.93 11.64 -7.15
C ALA A 101 -2.63 13.14 -7.34
N ASN A 102 -3.43 13.84 -8.14
CA ASN A 102 -3.27 15.27 -8.40
C ASN A 102 -3.90 16.17 -7.32
N SER A 103 -4.59 15.63 -6.32
CA SER A 103 -5.14 16.42 -5.20
C SER A 103 -4.07 16.98 -4.25
N GLY A 104 -2.81 16.56 -4.42
CA GLY A 104 -1.69 16.90 -3.53
C GLY A 104 -1.71 16.15 -2.21
N VAL A 105 -2.73 15.34 -1.96
CA VAL A 105 -2.83 14.51 -0.76
C VAL A 105 -1.95 13.28 -0.90
N GLY A 106 -1.18 12.97 0.16
CA GLY A 106 -0.21 11.88 0.15
C GLY A 106 1.02 12.13 -0.71
N ARG A 107 1.07 13.24 -1.46
CA ARG A 107 2.15 13.55 -2.41
C ARG A 107 2.54 12.33 -3.26
N ALA A 108 1.53 11.60 -3.74
CA ALA A 108 1.74 10.45 -4.62
C ALA A 108 2.61 10.86 -5.83
N PRO A 109 3.35 9.92 -6.43
CA PRO A 109 4.05 10.16 -7.69
C PRO A 109 3.11 10.76 -8.73
N ARG A 110 3.59 11.72 -9.51
CA ARG A 110 2.79 12.33 -10.58
C ARG A 110 2.36 11.25 -11.57
N HIS A 111 1.08 11.22 -11.89
CA HIS A 111 0.52 10.33 -12.89
C HIS A 111 0.72 10.90 -14.29
N TYR A 112 1.25 10.09 -15.20
CA TYR A 112 1.46 10.48 -16.60
C TYR A 112 0.51 9.76 -17.55
N PHE A 113 0.36 8.45 -17.38
CA PHE A 113 -0.47 7.63 -18.25
C PHE A 113 -0.94 6.36 -17.53
N SER A 114 -2.11 5.86 -17.87
CA SER A 114 -2.56 4.54 -17.44
C SER A 114 -3.57 3.93 -18.39
N VAL A 115 -3.47 2.62 -18.57
CA VAL A 115 -4.49 1.75 -19.13
C VAL A 115 -4.82 0.70 -18.09
N CYS A 116 -6.10 0.44 -17.88
CA CYS A 116 -6.57 -0.72 -17.14
C CYS A 116 -7.87 -1.16 -17.80
N GLU A 117 -7.84 -2.36 -18.37
CA GLU A 117 -8.98 -2.98 -19.01
C GLU A 117 -9.14 -4.41 -18.46
N PRO A 118 -9.96 -4.58 -17.41
CA PRO A 118 -10.10 -5.88 -16.72
C PRO A 118 -10.54 -7.01 -17.63
N SER A 119 -11.31 -6.72 -18.69
CA SER A 119 -11.81 -7.74 -19.62
C SER A 119 -10.73 -8.33 -20.54
N SER A 120 -9.64 -7.60 -20.78
CA SER A 120 -8.46 -8.04 -21.56
C SER A 120 -7.23 -8.29 -20.70
N GLU A 121 -7.34 -8.12 -19.39
CA GLU A 121 -6.22 -8.19 -18.43
C GLU A 121 -5.07 -7.22 -18.77
N GLU A 122 -5.40 -6.14 -19.50
CA GLU A 122 -4.43 -5.11 -19.82
C GLU A 122 -4.28 -4.12 -18.65
N PHE A 123 -3.05 -3.95 -18.19
CA PHE A 123 -2.70 -2.93 -17.20
C PHE A 123 -1.32 -2.36 -17.51
N VAL A 124 -1.25 -1.03 -17.58
CA VAL A 124 0.00 -0.25 -17.62
C VAL A 124 -0.23 1.03 -16.85
N LEU A 125 0.69 1.36 -15.97
CA LEU A 125 0.70 2.62 -15.23
C LEU A 125 2.07 3.29 -15.38
N ILE A 126 2.10 4.55 -15.84
CA ILE A 126 3.29 5.39 -15.92
C ILE A 126 3.20 6.49 -14.89
N VAL A 127 4.18 6.53 -13.99
CA VAL A 127 4.27 7.51 -12.92
C VAL A 127 5.67 8.12 -12.82
N GLU A 128 5.76 9.20 -12.08
CA GLU A 128 7.01 9.87 -11.72
C GLU A 128 8.00 8.90 -11.08
N ASP A 129 9.27 9.02 -11.51
CA ASP A 129 10.38 8.31 -10.89
C ASP A 129 10.85 9.07 -9.65
N LEU A 130 10.73 8.44 -8.49
CA LEU A 130 11.18 8.99 -7.22
C LEU A 130 12.70 8.80 -6.98
N LYS A 131 13.48 8.59 -8.05
CA LYS A 131 14.93 8.45 -7.99
C LYS A 131 15.54 9.66 -7.25
N GLY A 132 16.44 9.35 -6.32
CA GLY A 132 17.13 10.39 -5.53
C GLY A 132 16.46 10.73 -4.20
N LEU A 133 15.24 10.24 -3.95
CA LEU A 133 14.64 10.30 -2.63
C LEU A 133 15.20 9.22 -1.71
N ARG A 134 15.02 9.38 -0.40
CA ARG A 134 15.45 8.40 0.59
C ARG A 134 14.36 7.35 0.82
N PHE A 135 14.75 6.09 0.80
CA PHE A 135 13.92 4.94 1.12
C PHE A 135 14.44 4.26 2.39
N VAL A 136 13.55 3.62 3.14
CA VAL A 136 13.89 2.93 4.39
C VAL A 136 13.57 1.44 4.24
N SER A 137 14.53 0.61 4.63
CA SER A 137 14.35 -0.84 4.65
C SER A 137 13.33 -1.24 5.72
N GLN A 138 12.35 -2.06 5.35
CA GLN A 138 11.36 -2.58 6.29
C GLN A 138 12.01 -3.54 7.30
N THR A 139 13.07 -4.26 6.92
CA THR A 139 13.81 -5.13 7.84
C THR A 139 14.50 -4.33 8.93
N GLU A 140 15.11 -3.20 8.60
CA GLU A 140 15.73 -2.29 9.58
C GLU A 140 14.67 -1.58 10.45
N GLY A 141 13.51 -1.27 9.85
CA GLY A 141 12.43 -0.51 10.49
C GLY A 141 12.65 1.01 10.44
N ALA A 142 11.58 1.74 10.67
CA ALA A 142 11.56 3.19 10.66
C ALA A 142 12.17 3.77 11.94
N SER A 143 12.98 4.83 11.82
CA SER A 143 13.41 5.62 12.97
C SER A 143 12.23 6.35 13.62
N MET A 144 12.36 6.75 14.88
CA MET A 144 11.31 7.56 15.56
C MET A 144 11.01 8.87 14.83
N LYS A 145 12.02 9.49 14.19
CA LYS A 145 11.82 10.67 13.36
C LYS A 145 10.92 10.32 12.16
N ASP A 146 11.21 9.22 11.48
CA ASP A 146 10.43 8.77 10.33
C ASP A 146 9.02 8.34 10.75
N CYS A 147 8.87 7.62 11.87
CA CYS A 147 7.56 7.25 12.42
C CYS A 147 6.67 8.48 12.66
N ARG A 148 7.19 9.51 13.34
CA ARG A 148 6.44 10.76 13.58
C ARG A 148 6.06 11.46 12.28
N THR A 149 6.96 11.45 11.31
CA THR A 149 6.74 12.10 10.02
C THR A 149 5.66 11.37 9.21
N VAL A 150 5.72 10.05 9.19
CA VAL A 150 4.73 9.22 8.48
C VAL A 150 3.36 9.29 9.16
N ILE A 151 3.29 9.24 10.49
CA ILE A 151 2.03 9.37 11.25
C ILE A 151 1.32 10.70 10.94
N LYS A 152 2.07 11.80 10.86
CA LYS A 152 1.50 13.10 10.43
C LYS A 152 1.01 13.08 8.98
N ALA A 153 1.76 12.44 8.09
CA ALA A 153 1.36 12.32 6.68
C ALA A 153 0.08 11.48 6.53
N LEU A 154 -0.05 10.36 7.27
CA LEU A 154 -1.28 9.58 7.32
C LEU A 154 -2.45 10.41 7.87
N ALA A 155 -2.26 11.13 8.97
CA ALA A 155 -3.30 11.99 9.53
C ALA A 155 -3.76 13.07 8.54
N LYS A 156 -2.84 13.63 7.75
CA LYS A 156 -3.17 14.60 6.68
C LYS A 156 -3.98 13.96 5.57
N ILE A 157 -3.60 12.77 5.10
CA ILE A 157 -4.35 12.02 4.07
C ILE A 157 -5.75 11.72 4.60
N HIS A 158 -5.83 11.11 5.77
CA HIS A 158 -7.10 10.71 6.38
C HIS A 158 -8.00 11.91 6.67
N GLY A 159 -7.44 13.03 7.16
CA GLY A 159 -8.21 14.24 7.46
C GLY A 159 -8.76 14.91 6.20
N ALA A 160 -8.00 14.94 5.11
CA ALA A 160 -8.45 15.53 3.86
C ALA A 160 -9.65 14.80 3.23
N PHE A 161 -9.78 13.50 3.52
CA PHE A 161 -10.85 12.65 2.98
C PHE A 161 -11.78 12.09 4.07
N TRP A 162 -11.75 12.66 5.26
CA TRP A 162 -12.58 12.22 6.38
C TRP A 162 -14.06 12.30 6.04
N GLU A 163 -14.75 11.14 6.05
CA GLU A 163 -16.19 11.03 5.69
C GLU A 163 -16.55 11.67 4.34
N SER A 164 -15.61 11.64 3.38
CA SER A 164 -15.74 12.32 2.09
C SER A 164 -16.70 11.63 1.14
N ASP A 165 -17.68 12.38 0.62
CA ASP A 165 -18.56 11.94 -0.46
C ASP A 165 -17.78 11.67 -1.76
N GLU A 166 -16.65 12.34 -1.99
CA GLU A 166 -15.78 12.12 -3.13
C GLU A 166 -15.23 10.70 -3.11
N VAL A 167 -14.71 10.24 -1.96
CA VAL A 167 -14.21 8.87 -1.79
C VAL A 167 -15.35 7.85 -1.89
N ALA A 168 -16.48 8.13 -1.25
CA ALA A 168 -17.64 7.24 -1.29
C ALA A 168 -18.20 7.03 -2.71
N SER A 169 -18.08 8.05 -3.59
CA SER A 169 -18.58 8.01 -4.98
C SER A 169 -17.51 7.70 -6.02
N ALA A 170 -16.24 7.54 -5.61
CA ALA A 170 -15.14 7.37 -6.54
C ALA A 170 -15.15 6.04 -7.29
N GLY A 171 -15.81 5.02 -6.75
CA GLY A 171 -15.75 3.65 -7.26
C GLY A 171 -14.57 2.84 -6.69
N LEU A 172 -13.85 3.38 -5.70
CA LEU A 172 -12.93 2.59 -4.88
C LEU A 172 -13.72 1.58 -4.07
N GLY A 173 -13.14 0.39 -3.83
CA GLY A 173 -13.71 -0.59 -2.92
C GLY A 173 -13.82 -0.04 -1.50
N ASP A 174 -14.74 -0.60 -0.72
CA ASP A 174 -14.84 -0.37 0.71
C ASP A 174 -14.15 -1.53 1.44
N ILE A 175 -13.56 -1.29 2.62
CA ILE A 175 -12.89 -2.34 3.39
C ILE A 175 -13.82 -3.56 3.66
N LYS A 176 -15.13 -3.36 3.77
CA LYS A 176 -16.09 -4.47 3.92
C LYS A 176 -16.11 -5.42 2.72
N ASP A 177 -15.80 -4.91 1.51
CA ASP A 177 -15.78 -5.71 0.29
C ASP A 177 -14.56 -6.67 0.27
N TRP A 178 -13.56 -6.42 1.13
CA TRP A 178 -12.40 -7.27 1.32
C TRP A 178 -12.76 -8.67 1.86
N GLU A 179 -13.89 -8.81 2.54
CA GLU A 179 -14.42 -10.13 2.90
C GLU A 179 -14.52 -11.04 1.68
N ASN A 180 -15.12 -10.55 0.61
CA ASN A 180 -15.35 -11.34 -0.59
C ASN A 180 -14.10 -11.55 -1.45
N SER A 181 -13.23 -10.53 -1.53
CA SER A 181 -12.04 -10.58 -2.39
C SER A 181 -10.83 -11.23 -1.72
N PHE A 182 -10.61 -11.00 -0.43
CA PHE A 182 -9.41 -11.50 0.27
C PHE A 182 -9.58 -12.84 0.94
N ILE A 183 -10.76 -13.19 1.50
CA ILE A 183 -10.93 -14.47 2.22
C ILE A 183 -10.56 -15.69 1.37
N PRO A 184 -10.90 -15.78 0.07
CA PRO A 184 -10.45 -16.89 -0.76
C PRO A 184 -8.92 -16.99 -0.84
N LEU A 185 -8.22 -15.88 -0.95
CA LEU A 185 -6.77 -15.81 -1.01
C LEU A 185 -6.13 -16.07 0.36
N ILE A 186 -6.71 -15.57 1.44
CA ILE A 186 -6.30 -15.85 2.81
C ILE A 186 -6.32 -17.37 3.05
N ASN A 187 -7.43 -18.03 2.71
CA ASN A 187 -7.59 -19.48 2.88
C ASN A 187 -6.61 -20.28 2.00
N LYS A 188 -6.33 -19.79 0.79
CA LYS A 188 -5.36 -20.41 -0.12
C LYS A 188 -3.94 -20.36 0.45
N GLY A 189 -3.49 -19.21 0.98
CA GLY A 189 -2.12 -19.01 1.45
C GLY A 189 -1.87 -19.39 2.91
N ALA A 190 -2.92 -19.49 3.73
CA ALA A 190 -2.79 -19.66 5.18
C ALA A 190 -1.95 -20.88 5.60
N ASN A 191 -2.08 -22.00 4.89
CA ASN A 191 -1.31 -23.21 5.18
C ASN A 191 0.16 -23.07 4.78
N ASP A 192 0.43 -22.41 3.66
CA ASP A 192 1.79 -22.20 3.17
C ASP A 192 2.54 -21.24 4.09
N LEU A 193 1.91 -20.16 4.56
CA LEU A 193 2.50 -19.29 5.57
C LEU A 193 2.82 -20.05 6.85
N LYS A 194 1.86 -20.79 7.38
CA LYS A 194 2.05 -21.59 8.61
C LYS A 194 3.19 -22.59 8.48
N THR A 195 3.29 -23.26 7.35
CA THR A 195 4.31 -24.28 7.08
C THR A 195 5.70 -23.67 6.91
N ASN A 196 5.81 -22.61 6.11
CA ASN A 196 7.09 -22.04 5.73
C ASN A 196 7.62 -21.05 6.78
N PHE A 197 6.75 -20.26 7.41
CA PHE A 197 7.13 -19.13 8.26
C PHE A 197 6.61 -19.19 9.69
N GLY A 198 5.71 -20.12 10.03
CA GLY A 198 5.07 -20.19 11.35
C GLY A 198 6.06 -20.31 12.51
N HIS A 199 7.23 -20.90 12.27
CA HIS A 199 8.30 -21.03 13.27
C HIS A 199 9.02 -19.70 13.61
N LEU A 200 8.81 -18.66 12.80
CA LEU A 200 9.35 -17.30 12.99
C LEU A 200 8.36 -16.37 13.73
N VAL A 201 7.11 -16.78 13.88
CA VAL A 201 6.03 -16.02 14.47
C VAL A 201 5.82 -16.44 15.92
N ASP A 202 5.35 -15.52 16.75
CA ASP A 202 5.07 -15.77 18.18
C ASP A 202 4.16 -16.99 18.38
N THR A 203 4.46 -17.79 19.41
CA THR A 203 3.75 -19.05 19.68
C THR A 203 2.26 -18.84 19.97
N ARG A 204 1.90 -17.81 20.78
CA ARG A 204 0.49 -17.49 21.10
C ARG A 204 -0.28 -17.10 19.84
N PHE A 205 0.36 -16.30 18.97
CA PHE A 205 -0.22 -15.89 17.70
C PHE A 205 -0.50 -17.11 16.82
N MET A 206 0.45 -18.04 16.71
CA MET A 206 0.27 -19.28 15.93
C MET A 206 -0.71 -20.27 16.56
N GLN A 207 -0.85 -20.32 17.89
CA GLN A 207 -1.87 -21.13 18.57
C GLN A 207 -3.30 -20.64 18.28
N SER A 208 -3.48 -19.32 18.06
CA SER A 208 -4.76 -18.72 17.68
C SER A 208 -4.97 -18.61 16.17
N TRP A 209 -4.12 -19.24 15.34
CA TRP A 209 -4.09 -19.08 13.88
C TRP A 209 -5.44 -19.31 13.21
N GLU A 210 -6.05 -20.48 13.41
CA GLU A 210 -7.32 -20.85 12.77
C GLU A 210 -8.46 -19.92 13.23
N GLN A 211 -8.46 -19.54 14.51
CA GLN A 211 -9.47 -18.64 15.07
C GLN A 211 -9.32 -17.23 14.50
N GLY A 212 -8.07 -16.73 14.36
CA GLY A 212 -7.78 -15.42 13.79
C GLY A 212 -8.15 -15.33 12.31
N ILE A 213 -7.82 -16.35 11.50
CA ILE A 213 -8.23 -16.44 10.09
C ILE A 213 -9.76 -16.35 9.98
N ASN A 214 -10.49 -17.15 10.77
CA ASN A 214 -11.96 -17.15 10.76
C ASN A 214 -12.58 -15.83 11.25
N ALA A 215 -11.86 -15.07 12.07
CA ALA A 215 -12.32 -13.78 12.59
C ALA A 215 -12.11 -12.60 11.61
N TYR A 216 -11.39 -12.80 10.51
CA TYR A 216 -11.05 -11.72 9.57
C TYR A 216 -12.29 -10.99 9.04
N ALA A 217 -13.31 -11.73 8.59
CA ALA A 217 -14.57 -11.14 8.12
C ALA A 217 -15.24 -10.26 9.19
N HIS A 218 -15.27 -10.73 10.44
CA HIS A 218 -15.79 -9.95 11.56
C HIS A 218 -15.01 -8.65 11.76
N ALA A 219 -13.68 -8.72 11.67
CA ALA A 219 -12.83 -7.54 11.84
C ALA A 219 -13.09 -6.47 10.78
N VAL A 220 -13.06 -6.85 9.49
CA VAL A 220 -13.26 -5.88 8.40
C VAL A 220 -14.68 -5.31 8.39
N ASN A 221 -15.70 -6.11 8.68
CA ASN A 221 -17.09 -5.65 8.81
C ASN A 221 -17.29 -4.72 10.01
N GLY A 222 -16.68 -5.03 11.14
CA GLY A 222 -16.73 -4.17 12.34
C GLY A 222 -16.06 -2.82 12.09
N LEU A 223 -14.90 -2.83 11.46
CA LEU A 223 -14.14 -1.63 11.10
C LEU A 223 -14.92 -0.71 10.14
N SER A 224 -15.69 -1.28 9.20
CA SER A 224 -16.49 -0.50 8.24
C SER A 224 -17.69 0.22 8.87
N SER A 225 -18.00 -0.05 10.13
CA SER A 225 -19.15 0.55 10.83
C SER A 225 -18.83 1.92 11.46
N GLY A 226 -17.56 2.32 11.50
CA GLY A 226 -17.07 3.59 12.02
C GLY A 226 -16.87 4.65 10.94
N PRO A 227 -16.29 5.80 11.32
CA PRO A 227 -15.89 6.83 10.37
C PRO A 227 -14.90 6.27 9.35
N CYS A 228 -15.08 6.65 8.09
CA CYS A 228 -14.25 6.20 6.98
C CYS A 228 -13.52 7.36 6.32
N THR A 229 -12.40 7.03 5.71
CA THR A 229 -11.59 7.95 4.91
C THR A 229 -11.03 7.22 3.69
N LEU A 230 -10.18 7.88 2.90
CA LEU A 230 -9.31 7.23 1.94
C LEU A 230 -8.14 6.59 2.71
N MET A 231 -8.10 5.26 2.79
CA MET A 231 -6.92 4.54 3.30
C MET A 231 -5.99 4.14 2.15
N HIS A 232 -4.71 4.03 2.49
CA HIS A 232 -3.69 3.46 1.61
C HIS A 232 -3.86 1.94 1.45
N GLY A 233 -4.23 1.26 2.54
CA GLY A 233 -4.44 -0.18 2.60
C GLY A 233 -3.16 -1.02 2.75
N ASP A 234 -2.00 -0.47 2.37
CA ASP A 234 -0.68 -1.11 2.46
C ASP A 234 0.39 -0.11 2.93
N ALA A 235 0.10 0.61 4.01
CA ALA A 235 0.85 1.78 4.48
C ALA A 235 2.18 1.44 5.18
N HIS A 236 2.93 0.41 4.74
CA HIS A 236 4.23 0.10 5.32
C HIS A 236 5.35 1.01 4.81
N ILE A 237 6.50 1.04 5.51
CA ILE A 237 7.62 1.96 5.23
C ILE A 237 8.23 1.77 3.84
N ARG A 238 8.13 0.58 3.23
CA ARG A 238 8.63 0.33 1.86
C ARG A 238 7.80 1.07 0.81
N ASN A 239 6.56 1.47 1.13
CA ASN A 239 5.69 2.25 0.24
C ASN A 239 5.82 3.76 0.49
N VAL A 240 6.90 4.17 1.16
CA VAL A 240 7.21 5.56 1.50
C VAL A 240 8.56 5.97 0.95
N ALA A 241 8.59 7.06 0.21
CA ALA A 241 9.80 7.79 -0.14
C ALA A 241 9.87 9.10 0.67
N PHE A 242 11.07 9.46 1.14
CA PHE A 242 11.29 10.69 1.91
C PHE A 242 12.05 11.71 1.06
N GLU A 243 11.43 12.87 0.90
CA GLU A 243 12.06 14.07 0.33
C GLU A 243 12.56 14.95 1.49
N ASP A 244 13.73 14.59 2.01
CA ASP A 244 14.30 15.25 3.18
C ASP A 244 14.50 16.76 2.92
N GLY A 245 14.05 17.58 3.85
CA GLY A 245 14.09 19.06 3.73
C GLY A 245 12.82 19.70 3.16
N HIS A 246 11.90 18.92 2.58
CA HIS A 246 10.60 19.43 2.17
C HIS A 246 9.66 19.59 3.38
N GLU A 247 8.74 20.57 3.32
CA GLU A 247 7.75 20.82 4.39
C GLU A 247 6.87 19.60 4.66
N HIS A 248 6.50 18.87 3.59
CA HIS A 248 5.77 17.62 3.62
C HIS A 248 6.63 16.51 3.03
N PRO A 249 7.56 15.93 3.79
CA PRO A 249 8.62 15.10 3.22
C PRO A 249 8.20 13.70 2.79
N VAL A 250 7.00 13.24 3.18
CA VAL A 250 6.50 11.90 2.84
C VAL A 250 5.85 11.89 1.47
N ARG A 251 6.21 10.90 0.67
CA ARG A 251 5.57 10.57 -0.60
C ARG A 251 5.16 9.11 -0.57
N TYR A 252 3.84 8.85 -0.56
CA TYR A 252 3.29 7.49 -0.63
C TYR A 252 3.14 7.03 -2.07
N TYR A 253 3.53 5.79 -2.35
CA TYR A 253 3.33 5.12 -3.64
C TYR A 253 2.80 3.70 -3.42
N ASP A 254 2.47 2.98 -4.52
CA ASP A 254 1.84 1.66 -4.48
C ASP A 254 0.45 1.66 -3.84
N TRP A 255 -0.48 2.37 -4.48
CA TRP A 255 -1.86 2.55 -4.03
C TRP A 255 -2.82 1.43 -4.47
N GLN A 256 -2.29 0.26 -4.77
CA GLN A 256 -3.04 -0.89 -5.30
C GLN A 256 -4.09 -1.47 -4.32
N LEU A 257 -3.94 -1.22 -3.03
CA LEU A 257 -4.88 -1.65 -1.99
C LEU A 257 -5.65 -0.47 -1.37
N CYS A 258 -5.64 0.70 -1.99
CA CYS A 258 -6.38 1.83 -1.44
C CYS A 258 -7.89 1.55 -1.46
N ALA A 259 -8.57 1.97 -0.40
CA ALA A 259 -9.98 1.71 -0.21
C ALA A 259 -10.63 2.81 0.63
N ARG A 260 -11.95 2.86 0.62
CA ARG A 260 -12.69 3.58 1.65
C ARG A 260 -12.74 2.72 2.91
N GLY A 261 -12.24 3.23 4.02
CA GLY A 261 -12.23 2.48 5.27
C GLY A 261 -11.74 3.28 6.47
N PRO A 262 -11.54 2.62 7.63
CA PRO A 262 -11.18 3.29 8.86
C PRO A 262 -9.70 3.68 8.88
N ALA A 263 -9.42 4.89 9.27
CA ALA A 263 -8.07 5.42 9.43
C ALA A 263 -7.16 4.56 10.33
N ALA A 264 -7.75 3.92 11.34
CA ALA A 264 -7.03 3.06 12.28
C ALA A 264 -6.31 1.88 11.60
N TYR A 265 -6.83 1.40 10.45
CA TYR A 265 -6.20 0.31 9.71
C TYR A 265 -4.78 0.70 9.25
N ASP A 266 -4.64 1.82 8.53
CA ASP A 266 -3.34 2.29 8.05
C ASP A 266 -2.38 2.64 9.19
N VAL A 267 -2.90 3.26 10.25
CA VAL A 267 -2.10 3.60 11.44
C VAL A 267 -1.52 2.34 12.06
N LEU A 268 -2.35 1.32 12.30
CA LEU A 268 -1.88 0.07 12.87
C LEU A 268 -0.93 -0.65 11.93
N PHE A 269 -1.27 -0.71 10.65
CA PHE A 269 -0.48 -1.39 9.63
C PHE A 269 0.92 -0.80 9.54
N PHE A 270 1.03 0.53 9.47
CA PHE A 270 2.33 1.21 9.50
C PHE A 270 3.12 0.89 10.76
N LEU A 271 2.52 1.08 11.94
CA LEU A 271 3.21 0.88 13.22
C LEU A 271 3.63 -0.58 13.43
N ALA A 272 2.80 -1.53 13.00
CA ALA A 272 3.02 -2.96 13.17
C ALA A 272 4.05 -3.53 12.18
N THR A 273 4.15 -2.98 10.97
CA THR A 273 5.08 -3.50 9.96
C THR A 273 6.41 -2.76 9.92
N SER A 274 6.47 -1.54 10.46
CA SER A 274 7.58 -0.61 10.22
C SER A 274 8.30 -0.12 11.47
N MET A 275 7.63 -0.08 12.64
CA MET A 275 8.21 0.47 13.87
C MET A 275 8.82 -0.65 14.74
N ASN A 276 10.05 -0.46 15.23
CA ASN A 276 10.71 -1.47 16.07
C ASN A 276 10.02 -1.62 17.44
N VAL A 277 10.02 -2.84 17.98
CA VAL A 277 9.32 -3.20 19.24
C VAL A 277 9.76 -2.33 20.42
N SER A 278 11.05 -2.02 20.52
CA SER A 278 11.56 -1.12 21.58
C SER A 278 10.91 0.25 21.53
N ASP A 279 10.77 0.80 20.33
CA ASP A 279 10.14 2.11 20.12
C ASP A 279 8.63 2.05 20.28
N GLN A 280 7.98 0.96 19.86
CA GLN A 280 6.56 0.71 20.12
C GLN A 280 6.27 0.77 21.64
N ASN A 281 7.11 0.13 22.45
CA ASN A 281 6.92 0.08 23.90
C ASN A 281 7.13 1.43 24.60
N LEU A 282 8.00 2.28 24.04
CA LEU A 282 8.37 3.55 24.66
C LEU A 282 7.52 4.74 24.19
N TYR A 283 7.08 4.73 22.92
CA TYR A 283 6.58 5.96 22.28
C TYR A 283 5.19 5.83 21.68
N MET A 284 4.54 4.64 21.77
CA MET A 284 3.24 4.40 21.13
C MET A 284 2.18 5.44 21.53
N ASP A 285 1.97 5.66 22.83
CA ASP A 285 0.93 6.57 23.31
C ASP A 285 1.13 8.00 22.78
N ASN A 286 2.40 8.45 22.70
CA ASN A 286 2.72 9.75 22.14
C ASN A 286 2.46 9.83 20.64
N LEU A 287 2.67 8.73 19.88
CA LEU A 287 2.39 8.69 18.45
C LEU A 287 0.89 8.65 18.18
N LEU A 288 0.14 7.90 18.93
CA LEU A 288 -1.33 7.85 18.81
C LEU A 288 -1.96 9.20 19.13
N GLN A 289 -1.49 9.87 20.21
CA GLN A 289 -1.96 11.22 20.53
C GLN A 289 -1.59 12.21 19.41
N LEU A 290 -0.34 12.16 18.91
CA LEU A 290 0.10 12.98 17.77
C LEU A 290 -0.79 12.76 16.55
N TYR A 291 -1.14 11.50 16.24
CA TYR A 291 -2.03 11.19 15.13
C TYR A 291 -3.41 11.81 15.29
N VAL A 292 -4.02 11.65 16.48
CA VAL A 292 -5.36 12.19 16.78
C VAL A 292 -5.37 13.71 16.72
N ASP A 293 -4.36 14.36 17.32
CA ASP A 293 -4.26 15.82 17.31
C ASP A 293 -4.12 16.36 15.89
N GLU A 294 -3.26 15.74 15.08
CA GLU A 294 -3.06 16.13 13.69
C GLU A 294 -4.32 15.87 12.85
N LEU A 295 -4.95 14.70 12.97
CA LEU A 295 -6.19 14.36 12.26
C LEU A 295 -7.31 15.36 12.55
N ASN A 296 -7.51 15.68 13.84
CA ASN A 296 -8.55 16.62 14.26
C ASN A 296 -8.28 18.05 13.82
N SER A 297 -7.02 18.41 13.53
CA SER A 297 -6.68 19.72 12.94
C SER A 297 -7.24 19.90 11.53
N TYR A 298 -7.58 18.82 10.85
CA TYR A 298 -8.27 18.81 9.54
C TYR A 298 -9.80 18.74 9.66
N GLY A 299 -10.36 18.87 10.86
CA GLY A 299 -11.80 18.93 11.09
C GLY A 299 -12.46 17.59 11.41
N ALA A 300 -11.70 16.52 11.54
CA ALA A 300 -12.24 15.26 12.06
C ALA A 300 -12.64 15.39 13.54
N SER A 301 -13.54 14.51 13.98
CA SER A 301 -13.91 14.38 15.39
C SER A 301 -13.65 12.94 15.82
N TYR A 302 -12.39 12.66 16.17
CA TYR A 302 -11.93 11.31 16.49
C TYR A 302 -11.12 11.34 17.79
N SER A 303 -11.54 10.59 18.79
CA SER A 303 -10.87 10.56 20.08
C SER A 303 -9.81 9.47 20.15
N LEU A 304 -8.84 9.60 21.05
CA LEU A 304 -7.84 8.57 21.32
C LEU A 304 -8.50 7.23 21.71
N ALA A 305 -9.55 7.28 22.52
CA ALA A 305 -10.29 6.09 22.95
C ALA A 305 -10.99 5.37 21.79
N GLN A 306 -11.53 6.11 20.82
CA GLN A 306 -12.08 5.53 19.58
C GLN A 306 -10.97 4.90 18.75
N LEU A 307 -9.83 5.59 18.54
CA LEU A 307 -8.68 5.06 17.83
C LEU A 307 -8.21 3.75 18.47
N GLU A 308 -8.04 3.68 19.78
CA GLU A 308 -7.60 2.47 20.49
C GLU A 308 -8.60 1.30 20.33
N GLN A 309 -9.89 1.60 20.36
CA GLN A 309 -10.93 0.59 20.09
C GLN A 309 -10.83 0.05 18.66
N ASP A 310 -10.65 0.93 17.68
CA ASP A 310 -10.53 0.55 16.26
C ASP A 310 -9.20 -0.18 16.02
N LEU A 311 -8.08 0.20 16.68
CA LEU A 311 -6.80 -0.50 16.60
C LEU A 311 -6.90 -1.93 17.17
N ARG A 312 -7.68 -2.15 18.24
CA ARG A 312 -7.96 -3.49 18.79
C ARG A 312 -8.60 -4.39 17.73
N LEU A 313 -9.60 -3.87 17.03
CA LEU A 313 -10.31 -4.61 15.99
C LEU A 313 -9.44 -4.79 14.73
N ALA A 314 -8.72 -3.73 14.33
CA ALA A 314 -7.80 -3.78 13.20
C ALA A 314 -6.68 -4.82 13.41
N GLY A 315 -6.23 -5.02 14.65
CA GLY A 315 -5.22 -6.03 14.98
C GLY A 315 -5.64 -7.46 14.63
N VAL A 316 -6.94 -7.76 14.62
CA VAL A 316 -7.45 -9.07 14.17
C VAL A 316 -7.20 -9.29 12.68
N SER A 317 -7.12 -8.24 11.87
CA SER A 317 -6.85 -8.37 10.44
C SER A 317 -5.45 -8.94 10.12
N PHE A 318 -4.50 -8.93 11.07
CA PHE A 318 -3.15 -9.45 10.83
C PHE A 318 -3.09 -10.95 10.59
N TRP A 319 -3.99 -11.75 11.17
CA TRP A 319 -4.06 -13.17 10.83
C TRP A 319 -4.44 -13.38 9.36
N GLY A 320 -5.44 -12.59 8.88
CA GLY A 320 -5.82 -12.61 7.48
C GLY A 320 -4.70 -12.08 6.57
N TYR A 321 -4.08 -10.96 6.93
CA TYR A 321 -2.94 -10.40 6.18
C TYR A 321 -1.82 -11.42 6.00
N LEU A 322 -1.40 -12.08 7.08
CA LEU A 322 -0.37 -13.12 7.00
C LEU A 322 -0.85 -14.33 6.18
N GLY A 323 -2.10 -14.72 6.31
CA GLY A 323 -2.68 -15.77 5.47
C GLY A 323 -2.58 -15.43 3.99
N PHE A 324 -2.93 -14.19 3.63
CA PHE A 324 -2.78 -13.69 2.26
C PHE A 324 -1.32 -13.71 1.78
N LEU A 325 -0.36 -13.28 2.61
CA LEU A 325 1.07 -13.28 2.27
C LEU A 325 1.61 -14.68 1.91
N GLY A 326 1.01 -15.75 2.43
CA GLY A 326 1.37 -17.12 2.05
C GLY A 326 1.21 -17.43 0.56
N ASN A 327 0.41 -16.65 -0.20
CA ASN A 327 0.30 -16.79 -1.65
C ASN A 327 1.45 -16.13 -2.42
N ILE A 328 2.04 -15.09 -1.85
CA ILE A 328 2.96 -14.22 -2.59
C ILE A 328 4.40 -14.27 -2.07
N PHE A 329 4.60 -14.75 -0.85
CA PHE A 329 5.93 -14.82 -0.25
C PHE A 329 6.65 -16.11 -0.64
N PRO A 330 7.73 -16.05 -1.47
CA PRO A 330 8.57 -17.20 -1.70
C PRO A 330 9.32 -17.59 -0.41
N PRO A 331 9.53 -18.89 -0.13
CA PRO A 331 10.29 -19.33 1.03
C PRO A 331 11.81 -19.21 0.79
N ASP A 332 12.29 -17.98 0.59
CA ASP A 332 13.69 -17.63 0.38
C ASP A 332 14.26 -16.83 1.56
N GLU A 333 15.60 -16.63 1.56
CA GLU A 333 16.30 -15.97 2.67
C GLU A 333 15.81 -14.51 2.87
N ALA A 334 15.57 -13.78 1.79
CA ALA A 334 15.10 -12.40 1.88
C ALA A 334 13.74 -12.30 2.57
N THR A 335 12.82 -13.22 2.23
CA THR A 335 11.51 -13.31 2.87
C THR A 335 11.63 -13.79 4.33
N PHE A 336 12.50 -14.76 4.62
CA PHE A 336 12.76 -15.17 6.01
C PHE A 336 13.30 -14.02 6.86
N GLU A 337 14.21 -13.20 6.34
CA GLU A 337 14.69 -12.00 7.03
C GLU A 337 13.59 -10.98 7.27
N LEU A 338 12.74 -10.72 6.27
CA LEU A 338 11.61 -9.80 6.39
C LEU A 338 10.61 -10.28 7.46
N VAL A 339 10.22 -11.55 7.43
CA VAL A 339 9.30 -12.12 8.42
C VAL A 339 9.91 -12.11 9.82
N ARG A 340 11.19 -12.49 9.96
CA ARG A 340 11.92 -12.46 11.24
C ARG A 340 11.98 -11.05 11.85
N ALA A 341 12.12 -10.01 11.00
CA ALA A 341 12.15 -8.62 11.45
C ALA A 341 10.77 -8.08 11.79
N SER A 342 9.72 -8.44 11.02
CA SER A 342 8.39 -7.84 11.15
C SER A 342 7.47 -8.62 12.10
N ALA A 343 7.59 -9.96 12.20
CA ALA A 343 6.73 -10.76 13.06
C ALA A 343 6.66 -10.27 14.53
N PRO A 344 7.77 -9.95 15.20
CA PRO A 344 7.72 -9.42 16.57
C PRO A 344 6.99 -8.07 16.67
N ARG A 345 7.02 -7.25 15.61
CA ARG A 345 6.42 -5.91 15.61
C ARG A 345 4.90 -5.99 15.64
N TYR A 346 4.29 -6.80 14.78
CA TYR A 346 2.83 -6.92 14.76
C TYR A 346 2.30 -7.79 15.90
N THR A 347 3.01 -8.83 16.35
CA THR A 347 2.56 -9.62 17.51
C THR A 347 2.60 -8.79 18.80
N ASN A 348 3.58 -7.88 18.96
CA ASN A 348 3.61 -6.94 20.06
C ASN A 348 2.40 -5.99 20.08
N LEU A 349 1.95 -5.51 18.91
CA LEU A 349 0.79 -4.62 18.83
C LEU A 349 -0.55 -5.36 18.99
N VAL A 350 -0.66 -6.57 18.48
CA VAL A 350 -1.81 -7.45 18.73
C VAL A 350 -2.01 -7.69 20.23
N GLU A 351 -0.91 -7.92 20.97
CA GLU A 351 -0.93 -8.03 22.44
C GLU A 351 -1.28 -6.68 23.11
N ARG A 352 -0.59 -5.60 22.70
CA ARG A 352 -0.76 -4.27 23.30
C ARG A 352 -2.19 -3.75 23.19
N PHE A 353 -2.83 -3.92 22.03
CA PHE A 353 -4.21 -3.47 21.81
C PHE A 353 -5.26 -4.51 22.23
N ASP A 354 -4.82 -5.62 22.82
CA ASP A 354 -5.72 -6.67 23.32
C ASP A 354 -6.64 -7.25 22.22
N SER A 355 -6.08 -7.43 20.99
CA SER A 355 -6.84 -8.00 19.87
C SER A 355 -7.24 -9.45 20.12
N TYR A 356 -6.52 -10.18 20.97
CA TYR A 356 -6.89 -11.54 21.37
C TYR A 356 -8.26 -11.60 22.06
N SER A 357 -8.66 -10.58 22.83
CA SER A 357 -9.98 -10.55 23.47
C SER A 357 -11.13 -10.55 22.47
N VAL A 358 -10.90 -10.02 21.25
CA VAL A 358 -11.89 -10.08 20.17
C VAL A 358 -12.10 -11.52 19.75
N LEU A 359 -11.01 -12.29 19.57
CA LEU A 359 -11.08 -13.71 19.17
C LEU A 359 -11.81 -14.54 20.22
N GLU A 360 -11.51 -14.32 21.51
CA GLU A 360 -12.13 -15.04 22.62
C GLU A 360 -13.65 -14.81 22.70
N ASN A 361 -14.10 -13.59 22.36
CA ASN A 361 -15.51 -13.25 22.34
C ASN A 361 -16.27 -13.83 21.15
N LEU A 362 -15.60 -14.08 20.02
CA LEU A 362 -16.18 -14.70 18.83
C LEU A 362 -16.29 -16.23 18.97
N GLY A 363 -15.51 -16.85 19.85
CA GLY A 363 -15.52 -18.28 20.12
C GLY A 363 -16.59 -18.74 21.13
N ARG A 364 -17.35 -17.79 21.70
CA ARG A 364 -18.46 -18.03 22.63
C ARG A 364 -19.81 -17.93 21.95
#